data_73e8cb139cf310cac3b3b8bd1331c002
#
_entry.id   73e8cb139cf310cac3b3b8bd1331c002
#
_cell.length_a   1.000
_cell.length_b   1.000
_cell.length_c   1.000
_cell.angle_alpha   90.00
_cell.angle_beta   90.00
_cell.angle_gamma   90.00
#
_symmetry.space_group_name_H-M   'P 1'
#
loop_
_entity.id
_entity.type
_entity.pdbx_description
1 polymer ?
#
loop_
_entity_poly.entity_id
_entity_poly.type
_entity_poly.pdbx_seq_one_letter_code
_entity_poly.pdbx_strand_id
1 'polypeptide(L)'
;LPYFPAHRRRAAPSDTTRALAALGGEFVVADLETTGLSAASCEILEFAAVAVDIEGRITREYSQVVRISGRVPSFISRLTGISQQEVLQHGRPIEQAFGAFREFVGAAPVFFHNAAFDTRFLLATSQRCGLPFDNETYCTLMLARRAWPELPSHKLGILAGHLGASTPTHRALADVRTTVAVALAARARLTAGSAHVGS
;
A
#
# COMPACT_ATOMS: atom_id res chain seq x y z
N LEU A 1 12.59 35.93 -40.60
CA LEU A 1 12.17 35.50 -39.25
C LEU A 1 12.79 34.15 -38.96
N PRO A 2 13.56 33.96 -37.86
CA PRO A 2 14.13 32.67 -37.53
C PRO A 2 13.04 31.70 -37.03
N TYR A 3 12.97 30.51 -37.62
CA TYR A 3 12.10 29.41 -37.25
C TYR A 3 12.62 28.81 -35.94
N PHE A 4 11.90 29.04 -34.82
CA PHE A 4 12.16 28.35 -33.56
C PHE A 4 11.40 27.01 -33.62
N PRO A 5 12.10 25.84 -33.53
CA PRO A 5 11.40 24.57 -33.44
C PRO A 5 10.64 24.50 -32.11
N ALA A 6 9.34 24.22 -32.21
CA ALA A 6 8.50 24.01 -31.06
C ALA A 6 9.09 22.86 -30.19
N HIS A 7 9.58 23.19 -28.99
CA HIS A 7 9.99 22.20 -28.03
C HIS A 7 8.78 21.29 -27.74
N ARG A 8 8.80 20.06 -28.24
CA ARG A 8 7.85 19.02 -27.83
C ARG A 8 7.95 18.91 -26.31
N ARG A 9 6.95 19.41 -25.59
CA ARG A 9 6.79 19.11 -24.16
C ARG A 9 6.78 17.59 -24.03
N ARG A 10 7.77 17.02 -23.36
CA ARG A 10 7.74 15.61 -22.99
C ARG A 10 6.46 15.38 -22.17
N ALA A 11 5.63 14.43 -22.58
CA ALA A 11 4.48 14.04 -21.80
C ALA A 11 4.94 13.63 -20.39
N ALA A 12 4.18 14.00 -19.35
CA ALA A 12 4.47 13.57 -17.98
C ALA A 12 4.47 12.03 -17.93
N PRO A 13 5.40 11.43 -17.16
CA PRO A 13 5.44 9.99 -17.03
C PRO A 13 4.09 9.44 -16.55
N SER A 14 3.66 8.27 -17.06
CA SER A 14 2.45 7.61 -16.60
C SER A 14 2.59 7.20 -15.12
N ASP A 15 1.46 7.01 -14.40
CA ASP A 15 1.49 6.53 -13.01
C ASP A 15 2.23 5.21 -12.87
N THR A 16 2.16 4.32 -13.88
CA THR A 16 2.96 3.09 -13.90
C THR A 16 4.45 3.35 -14.00
N THR A 17 4.87 4.29 -14.84
CA THR A 17 6.30 4.64 -14.98
C THR A 17 6.86 5.20 -13.68
N ARG A 18 6.08 6.06 -13.00
CA ARG A 18 6.47 6.61 -11.70
C ARG A 18 6.53 5.52 -10.62
N ALA A 19 5.53 4.63 -10.57
CA ALA A 19 5.51 3.51 -9.63
C ALA A 19 6.71 2.56 -9.86
N LEU A 20 7.05 2.23 -11.10
CA LEU A 20 8.21 1.39 -11.41
C LEU A 20 9.54 2.07 -11.02
N ALA A 21 9.65 3.37 -11.22
CA ALA A 21 10.80 4.15 -10.78
C ALA A 21 10.92 4.16 -9.24
N ALA A 22 9.81 4.36 -8.53
CA ALA A 22 9.76 4.33 -7.06
C ALA A 22 10.15 2.96 -6.49
N LEU A 23 9.73 1.84 -7.11
CA LEU A 23 10.18 0.49 -6.75
C LEU A 23 11.67 0.26 -7.02
N GLY A 24 12.34 1.14 -7.75
CA GLY A 24 13.79 1.10 -8.01
C GLY A 24 14.65 1.63 -6.88
N GLY A 25 14.08 2.33 -5.91
CA GLY A 25 14.72 2.87 -4.72
C GLY A 25 14.22 2.20 -3.45
N GLU A 26 14.42 2.87 -2.32
CA GLU A 26 13.77 2.50 -1.07
C GLU A 26 12.29 2.89 -1.10
N PHE A 27 11.42 2.02 -0.60
CA PHE A 27 9.98 2.26 -0.55
C PHE A 27 9.35 1.59 0.67
N VAL A 28 8.10 1.98 0.94
CA VAL A 28 7.30 1.35 1.99
C VAL A 28 6.10 0.65 1.33
N VAL A 29 5.75 -0.53 1.82
CA VAL A 29 4.45 -1.16 1.55
C VAL A 29 3.63 -1.10 2.82
N ALA A 30 2.38 -0.70 2.72
CA ALA A 30 1.48 -0.59 3.86
C ALA A 30 0.10 -1.18 3.56
N ASP A 31 -0.64 -1.47 4.62
CA ASP A 31 -2.01 -1.96 4.60
C ASP A 31 -2.75 -1.50 5.85
N LEU A 32 -4.06 -1.34 5.76
CA LEU A 32 -4.93 -0.92 6.85
C LEU A 32 -6.04 -1.94 7.07
N GLU A 33 -6.24 -2.35 8.32
CA GLU A 33 -7.48 -2.97 8.72
C GLU A 33 -8.45 -1.92 9.27
N THR A 34 -9.73 -2.06 8.94
CA THR A 34 -10.75 -1.06 9.27
C THR A 34 -12.03 -1.71 9.80
N THR A 35 -12.88 -0.94 10.47
CA THR A 35 -14.18 -1.41 10.94
C THR A 35 -15.23 -1.56 9.82
N GLY A 36 -14.89 -1.19 8.58
CA GLY A 36 -15.76 -1.29 7.42
C GLY A 36 -15.22 -0.48 6.23
N LEU A 37 -16.02 -0.27 5.20
CA LEU A 37 -15.55 0.20 3.90
C LEU A 37 -15.56 1.73 3.71
N SER A 38 -16.24 2.48 4.56
CA SER A 38 -16.44 3.92 4.42
C SER A 38 -15.56 4.72 5.35
N ALA A 39 -14.58 5.46 4.83
CA ALA A 39 -13.71 6.34 5.63
C ALA A 39 -14.48 7.49 6.33
N ALA A 40 -15.73 7.79 5.91
CA ALA A 40 -16.56 8.79 6.56
C ALA A 40 -17.22 8.29 7.86
N SER A 41 -17.44 6.96 8.00
CA SER A 41 -18.19 6.38 9.12
C SER A 41 -17.48 5.21 9.81
N CYS A 42 -16.35 4.76 9.29
CA CYS A 42 -15.58 3.64 9.84
C CYS A 42 -14.22 4.12 10.36
N GLU A 43 -13.63 3.34 11.25
CA GLU A 43 -12.37 3.65 11.90
C GLU A 43 -11.28 2.67 11.45
N ILE A 44 -10.03 3.11 11.51
CA ILE A 44 -8.86 2.24 11.30
C ILE A 44 -8.70 1.38 12.56
N LEU A 45 -8.51 0.08 12.38
CA LEU A 45 -8.25 -0.91 13.42
C LEU A 45 -6.78 -1.24 13.58
N GLU A 46 -6.04 -1.29 12.47
CA GLU A 46 -4.60 -1.59 12.46
C GLU A 46 -3.93 -0.82 11.32
N PHE A 47 -2.75 -0.29 11.62
CA PHE A 47 -1.77 0.13 10.62
C PHE A 47 -0.70 -0.94 10.55
N ALA A 48 -0.33 -1.38 9.36
CA ALA A 48 0.88 -2.15 9.15
C ALA A 48 1.70 -1.59 8.00
N ALA A 49 3.01 -1.67 8.12
CA ALA A 49 3.93 -1.26 7.07
C ALA A 49 5.25 -2.02 7.17
N VAL A 50 5.91 -2.18 6.03
CA VAL A 50 7.31 -2.63 5.95
C VAL A 50 8.11 -1.67 5.09
N ALA A 51 9.34 -1.39 5.50
CA ALA A 51 10.31 -0.67 4.69
C ALA A 51 11.14 -1.68 3.88
N VAL A 52 11.32 -1.38 2.61
CA VAL A 52 12.02 -2.25 1.64
C VAL A 52 13.19 -1.47 1.05
N ASP A 53 14.37 -2.10 1.04
CA ASP A 53 15.59 -1.52 0.48
C ASP A 53 15.66 -1.66 -1.06
N ILE A 54 16.70 -1.09 -1.65
CA ILE A 54 16.92 -1.11 -3.11
C ILE A 54 17.12 -2.52 -3.68
N GLU A 55 17.54 -3.47 -2.85
CA GLU A 55 17.68 -4.89 -3.19
C GLU A 55 16.37 -5.67 -3.05
N GLY A 56 15.30 -5.02 -2.57
CA GLY A 56 13.99 -5.64 -2.38
C GLY A 56 13.85 -6.42 -1.07
N ARG A 57 14.72 -6.20 -0.08
CA ARG A 57 14.66 -6.85 1.23
C ARG A 57 13.88 -6.00 2.22
N ILE A 58 13.05 -6.64 3.03
CA ILE A 58 12.38 -5.98 4.15
C ILE A 58 13.43 -5.68 5.23
N THR A 59 13.59 -4.41 5.58
CA THR A 59 14.58 -3.91 6.55
C THR A 59 13.96 -3.55 7.89
N ARG A 60 12.70 -3.08 7.90
CA ARG A 60 11.96 -2.71 9.11
C ARG A 60 10.49 -3.06 8.93
N GLU A 61 9.82 -3.35 10.04
CA GLU A 61 8.40 -3.66 10.09
C GLU A 61 7.71 -2.81 11.16
N TYR A 62 6.46 -2.45 10.89
CA TYR A 62 5.59 -1.72 11.80
C TYR A 62 4.21 -2.35 11.80
N SER A 63 3.63 -2.55 12.97
CA SER A 63 2.22 -2.92 13.16
C SER A 63 1.71 -2.30 14.44
N GLN A 64 0.54 -1.66 14.38
CA GLN A 64 -0.08 -1.04 15.55
C GLN A 64 -1.59 -1.13 15.46
N VAL A 65 -2.19 -1.81 16.43
CA VAL A 65 -3.64 -1.81 16.65
C VAL A 65 -4.07 -0.45 17.19
N VAL A 66 -5.20 0.03 16.69
CA VAL A 66 -5.77 1.34 17.03
C VAL A 66 -6.95 1.16 17.99
N ARG A 67 -7.03 2.00 19.00
CA ARG A 67 -8.20 2.09 19.88
C ARG A 67 -9.31 2.82 19.16
N ILE A 68 -10.42 2.14 18.94
CA ILE A 68 -11.60 2.71 18.30
C ILE A 68 -12.62 3.19 19.34
N SER A 69 -13.52 4.08 18.93
CA SER A 69 -14.58 4.63 19.80
C SER A 69 -15.72 3.64 20.04
N GLY A 70 -15.98 2.78 19.06
CA GLY A 70 -17.06 1.81 19.07
C GLY A 70 -16.62 0.38 19.37
N ARG A 71 -17.43 -0.56 18.88
CA ARG A 71 -17.12 -2.00 18.94
C ARG A 71 -16.57 -2.48 17.60
N VAL A 72 -15.64 -3.44 17.67
CA VAL A 72 -15.20 -4.17 16.47
C VAL A 72 -16.38 -5.00 15.97
N PRO A 73 -16.87 -4.78 14.72
CA PRO A 73 -17.95 -5.57 14.17
C PRO A 73 -17.56 -7.07 14.13
N SER A 74 -18.45 -7.96 14.51
CA SER A 74 -18.16 -9.40 14.62
C SER A 74 -17.68 -10.01 13.29
N PHE A 75 -18.18 -9.51 12.16
CA PHE A 75 -17.70 -9.91 10.85
C PHE A 75 -16.23 -9.50 10.62
N ILE A 76 -15.88 -8.25 10.96
CA ILE A 76 -14.50 -7.73 10.85
C ILE A 76 -13.56 -8.52 11.77
N SER A 77 -13.97 -8.76 13.02
CA SER A 77 -13.16 -9.56 13.95
C SER A 77 -12.89 -10.98 13.45
N ARG A 78 -13.88 -11.63 12.80
CA ARG A 78 -13.67 -12.94 12.17
C ARG A 78 -12.77 -12.87 10.93
N LEU A 79 -12.85 -11.79 10.18
CA LEU A 79 -12.06 -11.59 8.96
C LEU A 79 -10.60 -11.31 9.28
N THR A 80 -10.35 -10.34 10.16
CA THR A 80 -8.99 -9.81 10.47
C THR A 80 -8.33 -10.52 11.65
N GLY A 81 -9.11 -11.23 12.48
CA GLY A 81 -8.65 -11.80 13.75
C GLY A 81 -8.49 -10.76 14.87
N ILE A 82 -8.71 -9.46 14.58
CA ILE A 82 -8.59 -8.40 15.59
C ILE A 82 -9.84 -8.45 16.50
N SER A 83 -9.63 -8.74 17.77
CA SER A 83 -10.71 -8.83 18.75
C SER A 83 -10.95 -7.49 19.46
N GLN A 84 -12.17 -7.32 20.01
CA GLN A 84 -12.47 -6.19 20.89
C GLN A 84 -11.50 -6.14 22.10
N GLN A 85 -11.12 -7.29 22.63
CA GLN A 85 -10.18 -7.36 23.74
C GLN A 85 -8.79 -6.86 23.33
N GLU A 86 -8.30 -7.24 22.16
CA GLU A 86 -7.01 -6.76 21.62
C GLU A 86 -7.01 -5.25 21.44
N VAL A 87 -8.09 -4.68 20.89
CA VAL A 87 -8.24 -3.22 20.74
C VAL A 87 -8.22 -2.49 22.07
N LEU A 88 -8.87 -3.04 23.11
CA LEU A 88 -8.91 -2.43 24.44
C LEU A 88 -7.56 -2.53 25.17
N GLN A 89 -6.85 -3.65 25.01
CA GLN A 89 -5.60 -3.91 25.74
C GLN A 89 -4.37 -3.29 25.04
N HIS A 90 -4.33 -3.32 23.72
CA HIS A 90 -3.15 -2.96 22.92
C HIS A 90 -3.37 -1.80 21.97
N GLY A 91 -4.63 -1.36 21.77
CA GLY A 91 -4.95 -0.27 20.89
C GLY A 91 -4.43 1.07 21.40
N ARG A 92 -3.67 1.79 20.56
CA ARG A 92 -3.26 3.18 20.83
C ARG A 92 -4.29 4.16 20.30
N PRO A 93 -4.43 5.35 20.94
CA PRO A 93 -5.19 6.45 20.35
C PRO A 93 -4.77 6.71 18.91
N ILE A 94 -5.75 7.06 18.05
CA ILE A 94 -5.52 7.22 16.61
C ILE A 94 -4.42 8.24 16.29
N GLU A 95 -4.33 9.34 17.04
CA GLU A 95 -3.34 10.38 16.86
C GLU A 95 -1.92 9.85 17.09
N GLN A 96 -1.75 9.00 18.11
CA GLN A 96 -0.46 8.39 18.44
C GLN A 96 -0.09 7.29 17.42
N ALA A 97 -1.06 6.44 17.06
CA ALA A 97 -0.84 5.36 16.09
C ALA A 97 -0.51 5.92 14.69
N PHE A 98 -1.27 6.95 14.26
CA PHE A 98 -1.03 7.60 12.97
C PHE A 98 0.26 8.41 12.97
N GLY A 99 0.59 9.10 14.07
CA GLY A 99 1.88 9.80 14.23
C GLY A 99 3.06 8.85 14.08
N ALA A 100 3.03 7.71 14.78
CA ALA A 100 4.08 6.69 14.70
C ALA A 100 4.13 6.01 13.32
N PHE A 101 2.99 5.77 12.67
CA PHE A 101 2.95 5.28 11.29
C PHE A 101 3.62 6.26 10.33
N ARG A 102 3.32 7.55 10.42
CA ARG A 102 3.97 8.59 9.60
C ARG A 102 5.48 8.68 9.84
N GLU A 103 5.90 8.58 11.09
CA GLU A 103 7.33 8.54 11.45
C GLU A 103 8.02 7.33 10.83
N PHE A 104 7.39 6.15 10.89
CA PHE A 104 7.92 4.93 10.26
C PHE A 104 8.07 5.08 8.74
N VAL A 105 7.06 5.63 8.07
CA VAL A 105 7.04 5.83 6.61
C VAL A 105 8.03 6.90 6.18
N GLY A 106 8.20 7.96 6.97
CA GLY A 106 9.06 9.10 6.64
C GLY A 106 8.63 9.78 5.33
N ALA A 107 9.58 10.04 4.45
CA ALA A 107 9.35 10.64 3.13
C ALA A 107 9.29 9.61 1.99
N ALA A 108 9.33 8.30 2.31
CA ALA A 108 9.37 7.25 1.30
C ALA A 108 8.06 7.19 0.48
N PRO A 109 8.11 6.77 -0.80
CA PRO A 109 6.91 6.42 -1.55
C PRO A 109 6.23 5.20 -0.92
N VAL A 110 4.89 5.20 -0.86
CA VAL A 110 4.11 4.16 -0.19
C VAL A 110 3.26 3.39 -1.20
N PHE A 111 3.35 2.07 -1.13
CA PHE A 111 2.58 1.18 -1.97
C PHE A 111 1.49 0.47 -1.14
N PHE A 112 0.29 0.39 -1.72
CA PHE A 112 -0.84 -0.35 -1.17
C PHE A 112 -1.41 -1.30 -2.23
N HIS A 113 -2.04 -2.39 -1.79
CA HIS A 113 -2.82 -3.23 -2.69
C HIS A 113 -4.28 -2.75 -2.72
N ASN A 114 -4.70 -2.10 -3.83
CA ASN A 114 -5.94 -1.32 -3.94
C ASN A 114 -5.87 0.05 -3.20
N ALA A 115 -4.79 0.79 -3.46
CA ALA A 115 -4.44 2.04 -2.78
C ALA A 115 -5.57 3.07 -2.61
N ALA A 116 -6.57 3.09 -3.50
CA ALA A 116 -7.72 3.99 -3.37
C ALA A 116 -8.54 3.74 -2.09
N PHE A 117 -8.50 2.54 -1.53
CA PHE A 117 -9.15 2.24 -0.25
C PHE A 117 -8.36 2.88 0.91
N ASP A 118 -7.08 2.55 1.02
CA ASP A 118 -6.23 2.98 2.14
C ASP A 118 -6.02 4.49 2.16
N THR A 119 -5.77 5.08 1.01
CA THR A 119 -5.54 6.54 0.90
C THR A 119 -6.75 7.35 1.37
N ARG A 120 -7.99 6.88 1.15
CA ARG A 120 -9.19 7.57 1.68
C ARG A 120 -9.21 7.59 3.21
N PHE A 121 -8.86 6.47 3.86
CA PHE A 121 -8.77 6.40 5.32
C PHE A 121 -7.63 7.25 5.86
N LEU A 122 -6.45 7.20 5.21
CA LEU A 122 -5.30 8.02 5.60
C LEU A 122 -5.59 9.52 5.49
N LEU A 123 -6.21 9.96 4.39
CA LEU A 123 -6.57 11.37 4.20
C LEU A 123 -7.61 11.84 5.23
N ALA A 124 -8.65 11.03 5.49
CA ALA A 124 -9.64 11.34 6.51
C ALA A 124 -9.01 11.40 7.93
N THR A 125 -8.07 10.50 8.23
CA THR A 125 -7.35 10.48 9.50
C THR A 125 -6.38 11.67 9.60
N SER A 126 -5.65 11.99 8.54
CA SER A 126 -4.78 13.16 8.43
C SER A 126 -5.54 14.46 8.77
N GLN A 127 -6.72 14.64 8.18
CA GLN A 127 -7.57 15.80 8.46
C GLN A 127 -8.05 15.85 9.92
N ARG A 128 -8.50 14.72 10.46
CA ARG A 128 -8.97 14.64 11.86
C ARG A 128 -7.88 14.89 12.88
N CYS A 129 -6.68 14.35 12.65
CA CYS A 129 -5.55 14.48 13.56
C CYS A 129 -4.76 15.78 13.36
N GLY A 130 -5.00 16.54 12.29
CA GLY A 130 -4.19 17.70 11.93
C GLY A 130 -2.73 17.33 11.60
N LEU A 131 -2.48 16.11 11.16
CA LEU A 131 -1.16 15.56 10.81
C LEU A 131 -1.11 15.28 9.32
N PRO A 132 -0.33 16.02 8.50
CA PRO A 132 -0.31 15.84 7.06
C PRO A 132 0.23 14.45 6.65
N PHE A 133 -0.33 13.88 5.57
CA PHE A 133 0.18 12.69 4.91
C PHE A 133 0.35 13.01 3.42
N ASP A 134 1.56 13.41 3.04
CA ASP A 134 1.89 13.98 1.72
C ASP A 134 2.75 13.01 0.89
N ASN A 135 2.91 11.77 1.32
CA ASN A 135 3.70 10.77 0.62
C ASN A 135 3.11 10.46 -0.75
N GLU A 136 3.97 10.27 -1.74
CA GLU A 136 3.55 9.66 -3.00
C GLU A 136 3.00 8.26 -2.74
N THR A 137 1.78 8.00 -3.24
CA THR A 137 1.12 6.70 -3.06
C THR A 137 0.93 6.00 -4.39
N TYR A 138 1.19 4.68 -4.40
CA TYR A 138 1.10 3.83 -5.58
C TYR A 138 0.28 2.57 -5.33
N CYS A 139 -0.31 2.04 -6.40
CA CYS A 139 -1.22 0.90 -6.32
C CYS A 139 -0.62 -0.35 -6.96
N THR A 140 -0.29 -1.36 -6.16
CA THR A 140 0.24 -2.64 -6.66
C THR A 140 -0.81 -3.45 -7.43
N LEU A 141 -2.12 -3.27 -7.15
CA LEU A 141 -3.20 -3.84 -7.95
C LEU A 141 -3.15 -3.36 -9.41
N MET A 142 -2.86 -2.06 -9.62
CA MET A 142 -2.73 -1.50 -10.97
C MET A 142 -1.48 -2.02 -11.69
N LEU A 143 -0.38 -2.18 -10.96
CA LEU A 143 0.83 -2.82 -11.51
C LEU A 143 0.58 -4.29 -11.86
N ALA A 144 -0.09 -5.04 -10.98
CA ALA A 144 -0.41 -6.44 -11.22
C ALA A 144 -1.31 -6.65 -12.45
N ARG A 145 -2.32 -5.79 -12.64
CA ARG A 145 -3.17 -5.83 -13.84
C ARG A 145 -2.40 -5.63 -15.14
N ARG A 146 -1.33 -4.85 -15.11
CA ARG A 146 -0.44 -4.64 -16.27
C ARG A 146 0.57 -5.77 -16.42
N ALA A 147 1.08 -6.30 -15.31
CA ALA A 147 2.06 -7.37 -15.32
C ALA A 147 1.44 -8.72 -15.76
N TRP A 148 0.21 -9.00 -15.35
CA TRP A 148 -0.48 -10.27 -15.60
C TRP A 148 -1.90 -10.05 -16.14
N PRO A 149 -2.07 -9.44 -17.34
CA PRO A 149 -3.40 -9.15 -17.90
C PRO A 149 -4.22 -10.42 -18.17
N GLU A 150 -3.57 -11.57 -18.26
CA GLU A 150 -4.17 -12.88 -18.47
C GLU A 150 -4.88 -13.47 -17.24
N LEU A 151 -4.59 -12.96 -16.03
CA LEU A 151 -5.22 -13.49 -14.82
C LEU A 151 -6.68 -13.04 -14.70
N PRO A 152 -7.59 -13.95 -14.30
CA PRO A 152 -9.02 -13.64 -14.18
C PRO A 152 -9.32 -12.70 -13.00
N SER A 153 -8.39 -12.60 -12.05
CA SER A 153 -8.51 -11.74 -10.87
C SER A 153 -7.13 -11.36 -10.34
N HIS A 154 -7.06 -10.12 -9.83
CA HIS A 154 -5.84 -9.56 -9.24
C HIS A 154 -6.00 -9.29 -7.74
N LYS A 155 -6.92 -10.01 -7.07
CA LYS A 155 -6.99 -10.02 -5.61
C LYS A 155 -5.69 -10.58 -5.04
N LEU A 156 -5.26 -10.06 -3.88
CA LEU A 156 -3.97 -10.39 -3.28
C LEU A 156 -3.77 -11.91 -3.11
N GLY A 157 -4.80 -12.65 -2.68
CA GLY A 157 -4.74 -14.10 -2.54
C GLY A 157 -4.56 -14.87 -3.87
N ILE A 158 -5.13 -14.36 -4.97
CA ILE A 158 -4.93 -14.97 -6.30
C ILE A 158 -3.50 -14.72 -6.78
N LEU A 159 -2.99 -13.51 -6.59
CA LEU A 159 -1.60 -13.16 -6.92
C LEU A 159 -0.60 -13.94 -6.07
N ALA A 160 -0.88 -14.12 -4.78
CA ALA A 160 -0.07 -14.94 -3.89
C ALA A 160 0.05 -16.38 -4.42
N GLY A 161 -1.08 -17.00 -4.77
CA GLY A 161 -1.09 -18.34 -5.37
C GLY A 161 -0.34 -18.41 -6.70
N HIS A 162 -0.50 -17.41 -7.56
CA HIS A 162 0.21 -17.32 -8.85
C HIS A 162 1.74 -17.21 -8.68
N LEU A 163 2.20 -16.50 -7.65
CA LEU A 163 3.62 -16.26 -7.36
C LEU A 163 4.24 -17.31 -6.43
N GLY A 164 3.46 -18.23 -5.88
CA GLY A 164 3.94 -19.15 -4.83
C GLY A 164 4.31 -18.43 -3.53
N ALA A 165 3.72 -17.25 -3.30
CA ALA A 165 3.91 -16.46 -2.09
C ALA A 165 2.92 -16.90 -0.98
N SER A 166 3.17 -16.43 0.25
CA SER A 166 2.30 -16.71 1.39
C SER A 166 0.88 -16.19 1.14
N THR A 167 -0.13 -16.99 1.50
CA THR A 167 -1.53 -16.60 1.38
C THR A 167 -1.84 -15.47 2.36
N PRO A 168 -2.55 -14.41 1.93
CA PRO A 168 -3.04 -13.36 2.82
C PRO A 168 -3.93 -13.93 3.92
N THR A 169 -3.81 -13.37 5.11
CA THR A 169 -4.56 -13.84 6.30
C THR A 169 -5.52 -12.79 6.85
N HIS A 170 -5.66 -11.66 6.17
CA HIS A 170 -6.38 -10.48 6.66
C HIS A 170 -5.83 -9.97 8.02
N ARG A 171 -4.52 -10.14 8.24
CA ARG A 171 -3.74 -9.41 9.23
C ARG A 171 -2.81 -8.51 8.45
N ALA A 172 -2.90 -7.23 8.70
CA ALA A 172 -2.27 -6.22 7.86
C ALA A 172 -0.77 -6.49 7.60
N LEU A 173 -0.01 -6.93 8.61
CA LEU A 173 1.43 -7.20 8.43
C LEU A 173 1.72 -8.41 7.52
N ALA A 174 0.89 -9.47 7.57
CA ALA A 174 1.05 -10.63 6.68
C ALA A 174 0.72 -10.25 5.24
N ASP A 175 -0.33 -9.44 5.05
CA ASP A 175 -0.80 -8.99 3.75
C ASP A 175 0.20 -8.00 3.12
N VAL A 176 0.83 -7.14 3.92
CA VAL A 176 1.93 -6.27 3.49
C VAL A 176 3.10 -7.07 2.93
N ARG A 177 3.55 -8.13 3.60
CA ARG A 177 4.65 -8.98 3.09
C ARG A 177 4.31 -9.64 1.75
N THR A 178 3.08 -10.10 1.59
CA THR A 178 2.58 -10.63 0.32
C THR A 178 2.55 -9.53 -0.75
N THR A 179 2.14 -8.33 -0.38
CA THR A 179 2.10 -7.17 -1.29
C THR A 179 3.51 -6.76 -1.75
N VAL A 180 4.55 -6.89 -0.90
CA VAL A 180 5.96 -6.70 -1.32
C VAL A 180 6.31 -7.68 -2.44
N ALA A 181 6.00 -8.98 -2.27
CA ALA A 181 6.29 -9.98 -3.29
C ALA A 181 5.58 -9.66 -4.62
N VAL A 182 4.32 -9.23 -4.57
CA VAL A 182 3.56 -8.80 -5.75
C VAL A 182 4.20 -7.58 -6.43
N ALA A 183 4.60 -6.56 -5.65
CA ALA A 183 5.22 -5.34 -6.18
C ALA A 183 6.53 -5.63 -6.91
N LEU A 184 7.41 -6.42 -6.29
CA LEU A 184 8.71 -6.77 -6.85
C LEU A 184 8.58 -7.66 -8.09
N ALA A 185 7.70 -8.66 -8.06
CA ALA A 185 7.44 -9.53 -9.22
C ALA A 185 6.82 -8.74 -10.39
N ALA A 186 5.87 -7.83 -10.11
CA ALA A 186 5.30 -6.97 -11.14
C ALA A 186 6.35 -6.05 -11.76
N ARG A 187 7.22 -5.45 -10.94
CA ARG A 187 8.36 -4.65 -11.44
C ARG A 187 9.25 -5.47 -12.36
N ALA A 188 9.69 -6.65 -11.92
CA ALA A 188 10.58 -7.51 -12.71
C ALA A 188 9.95 -7.85 -14.08
N ARG A 189 8.67 -8.24 -14.10
CA ARG A 189 7.98 -8.59 -15.35
C ARG A 189 7.81 -7.39 -16.29
N LEU A 190 7.44 -6.22 -15.77
CA LEU A 190 7.18 -5.03 -16.58
C LEU A 190 8.47 -4.40 -17.12
N THR A 191 9.58 -4.48 -16.38
CA THR A 191 10.88 -3.97 -16.84
C THR A 191 11.53 -4.91 -17.86
N ALA A 192 11.41 -6.23 -17.71
CA ALA A 192 11.91 -7.20 -18.70
C ALA A 192 11.19 -7.04 -20.06
N GLY A 193 9.87 -6.83 -20.06
CA GLY A 193 9.10 -6.60 -21.29
C GLY A 193 9.47 -5.33 -22.04
N SER A 194 9.98 -4.31 -21.36
CA SER A 194 10.40 -3.05 -21.98
C SER A 194 11.76 -3.16 -22.71
N ALA A 195 12.59 -4.13 -22.33
CA ALA A 195 13.91 -4.34 -22.95
C ALA A 195 13.81 -5.02 -24.33
N HIS A 196 12.70 -5.69 -24.66
CA HIS A 196 12.51 -6.41 -25.93
C HIS A 196 11.87 -5.58 -27.06
N VAL A 197 11.42 -4.36 -26.78
CA VAL A 197 10.75 -3.48 -27.78
C VAL A 197 11.70 -2.45 -28.39
N GLY A 198 12.97 -2.44 -27.97
CA GLY A 198 14.01 -1.48 -28.40
C GLY A 198 15.11 -2.07 -29.29
N SER A 199 14.91 -3.24 -29.87
CA SER A 199 15.89 -3.92 -30.74
C SER A 199 15.42 -3.88 -32.20
#